data_ee23a0019df3c7583905b617fa01c26d
#
_entry.id   ee23a0019df3c7583905b617fa01c26d
#
_cell.length_a   1.000
_cell.length_b   1.000
_cell.length_c   1.000
_cell.angle_alpha   90.00
_cell.angle_beta   90.00
_cell.angle_gamma   90.00
#
_symmetry.space_group_name_H-M   'P 1'
#
loop_
_entity.id
_entity.type
_entity.pdbx_description
1 polymer ?
#
loop_
_entity_poly.entity_id
_entity_poly.type
_entity_poly.pdbx_seq_one_letter_code
_entity_poly.pdbx_strand_id
1 'polypeptide(L)'
;MRALITTANLIVGKSGATTVAGSSIGLSNDEDRKRFKQLREESDLIIIGGNTARREPYKRTPIPLYILTHTKVRLQPKNQLAKQFLLPPAQLFKEISENFPPIESSSAVKVLVEAGPMLLQSLIDQGLIDHLYLTTNLIKDGENRISVDHLVANFELVSQEIIEETKFEQYKKI
;
A
#
# COMPACT_ATOMS: atom_id res chain seq x y z
N MET A 1 0.08 -17.71 -16.26
CA MET A 1 -0.54 -16.75 -15.33
C MET A 1 -0.32 -17.25 -13.92
N ARG A 2 0.29 -16.43 -13.06
CA ARG A 2 0.54 -16.80 -11.66
C ARG A 2 -0.51 -16.18 -10.75
N ALA A 3 -0.80 -16.83 -9.64
CA ALA A 3 -1.64 -16.25 -8.60
C ALA A 3 -0.96 -14.99 -8.00
N LEU A 4 -1.77 -14.01 -7.62
CA LEU A 4 -1.32 -12.84 -6.86
C LEU A 4 -1.92 -12.94 -5.46
N ILE A 5 -1.12 -12.57 -4.47
CA ILE A 5 -1.60 -12.33 -3.10
C ILE A 5 -1.34 -10.87 -2.83
N THR A 6 -2.40 -10.08 -2.77
CA THR A 6 -2.29 -8.63 -2.69
C THR A 6 -2.63 -8.13 -1.29
N THR A 7 -1.66 -7.52 -0.66
CA THR A 7 -1.78 -6.88 0.65
C THR A 7 -1.65 -5.38 0.51
N ALA A 8 -2.59 -4.62 1.05
CA ALA A 8 -2.48 -3.18 1.16
C ALA A 8 -2.11 -2.77 2.58
N ASN A 9 -1.38 -1.67 2.72
CA ASN A 9 -1.04 -1.05 3.98
C ASN A 9 -1.40 0.44 3.94
N LEU A 10 -2.12 0.91 4.95
CA LEU A 10 -2.49 2.31 5.10
C LEU A 10 -2.36 2.73 6.56
N ILE A 11 -1.79 3.92 6.79
CA ILE A 11 -1.81 4.57 8.09
C ILE A 11 -2.80 5.73 8.09
N VAL A 12 -3.56 5.85 9.18
CA VAL A 12 -4.48 6.96 9.42
C VAL A 12 -4.27 7.57 10.79
N GLY A 13 -4.67 8.82 10.95
CA GLY A 13 -4.79 9.49 12.25
C GLY A 13 -6.06 9.08 12.99
N LYS A 14 -6.24 9.59 14.20
CA LYS A 14 -7.35 9.21 15.10
C LYS A 14 -8.74 9.47 14.50
N SER A 15 -8.89 10.42 13.60
CA SER A 15 -10.17 10.73 12.91
C SER A 15 -10.14 10.40 11.40
N GLY A 16 -9.24 9.51 10.96
CA GLY A 16 -9.15 9.08 9.58
C GLY A 16 -8.30 9.96 8.68
N ALA A 17 -7.52 10.89 9.23
CA ALA A 17 -6.56 11.69 8.45
C ALA A 17 -5.52 10.79 7.78
N THR A 18 -5.17 11.07 6.54
CA THR A 18 -4.17 10.28 5.79
C THR A 18 -2.84 10.99 5.62
N THR A 19 -2.77 12.28 5.93
CA THR A 19 -1.55 13.08 5.86
C THR A 19 -1.44 14.08 7.00
N VAL A 20 -0.20 14.47 7.30
CA VAL A 20 0.16 15.64 8.09
C VAL A 20 1.14 16.45 7.25
N ALA A 21 0.85 17.73 7.00
CA ALA A 21 1.65 18.58 6.12
C ALA A 21 1.93 17.95 4.73
N GLY A 22 0.94 17.25 4.18
CA GLY A 22 1.00 16.64 2.85
C GLY A 22 1.72 15.27 2.76
N SER A 23 2.15 14.70 3.87
CA SER A 23 2.84 13.41 3.92
C SER A 23 2.25 12.49 5.00
N SER A 24 2.31 11.18 4.79
CA SER A 24 1.92 10.18 5.80
C SER A 24 2.96 10.03 6.92
N ILE A 25 4.18 10.48 6.73
CA ILE A 25 5.29 10.37 7.69
C ILE A 25 4.92 10.96 9.06
N GLY A 26 4.18 12.06 9.09
CA GLY A 26 3.76 12.71 10.32
C GLY A 26 2.81 11.88 11.20
N LEU A 27 2.15 10.87 10.66
CA LEU A 27 1.29 9.93 11.39
C LEU A 27 2.04 8.70 11.89
N SER A 28 3.19 8.39 11.29
CA SER A 28 3.99 7.20 11.59
C SER A 28 4.76 7.35 12.91
N ASN A 29 5.11 6.21 13.49
CA ASN A 29 6.00 6.07 14.65
C ASN A 29 6.88 4.83 14.48
N ASP A 30 7.68 4.51 15.51
CA ASP A 30 8.64 3.40 15.42
C ASP A 30 7.94 2.04 15.24
N GLU A 31 6.80 1.81 15.90
CA GLU A 31 6.04 0.56 15.78
C GLU A 31 5.44 0.39 14.37
N ASP A 32 4.90 1.46 13.81
CA ASP A 32 4.41 1.47 12.43
C ASP A 32 5.55 1.21 11.43
N ARG A 33 6.71 1.83 11.62
CA ARG A 33 7.89 1.61 10.77
C ARG A 33 8.39 0.17 10.81
N LYS A 34 8.36 -0.49 11.97
CA LYS A 34 8.68 -1.93 12.09
C LYS A 34 7.73 -2.78 11.28
N ARG A 35 6.41 -2.55 11.42
CA ARG A 35 5.38 -3.25 10.65
C ARG A 35 5.54 -3.03 9.15
N PHE A 36 5.76 -1.81 8.74
CA PHE A 36 5.98 -1.43 7.35
C PHE A 36 7.19 -2.14 6.74
N LYS A 37 8.31 -2.18 7.46
CA LYS A 37 9.51 -2.91 7.05
C LYS A 37 9.25 -4.41 6.91
N GLN A 38 8.57 -5.02 7.88
CA GLN A 38 8.21 -6.44 7.85
C GLN A 38 7.35 -6.78 6.63
N LEU A 39 6.33 -5.98 6.31
CA LEU A 39 5.48 -6.20 5.13
C LEU A 39 6.30 -6.16 3.83
N ARG A 40 7.27 -5.27 3.73
CA ARG A 40 8.17 -5.20 2.57
C ARG A 40 9.07 -6.43 2.46
N GLU A 41 9.61 -6.91 3.58
CA GLU A 41 10.45 -8.12 3.62
C GLU A 41 9.69 -9.39 3.22
N GLU A 42 8.39 -9.43 3.47
CA GLU A 42 7.49 -10.56 3.14
C GLU A 42 6.90 -10.46 1.73
N SER A 43 7.21 -9.42 0.97
CA SER A 43 6.63 -9.13 -0.34
C SER A 43 7.67 -9.23 -1.47
N ASP A 44 7.18 -9.41 -2.68
CA ASP A 44 8.01 -9.52 -3.90
C ASP A 44 8.00 -8.24 -4.73
N LEU A 45 6.97 -7.43 -4.56
CA LEU A 45 6.72 -6.24 -5.35
C LEU A 45 5.96 -5.19 -4.53
N ILE A 46 6.34 -3.92 -4.67
CA ILE A 46 5.59 -2.77 -4.13
C ILE A 46 4.88 -2.05 -5.26
N ILE A 47 3.60 -1.71 -5.06
CA ILE A 47 2.84 -0.81 -5.95
C ILE A 47 2.50 0.47 -5.21
N ILE A 48 2.77 1.61 -5.85
CA ILE A 48 2.34 2.94 -5.40
C ILE A 48 1.65 3.70 -6.54
N GLY A 49 0.91 4.73 -6.17
CA GLY A 49 0.34 5.67 -7.14
C GLY A 49 1.27 6.86 -7.42
N GLY A 50 0.92 7.67 -8.43
CA GLY A 50 1.68 8.85 -8.80
C GLY A 50 1.76 9.90 -7.70
N ASN A 51 0.68 10.14 -6.95
CA ASN A 51 0.69 11.10 -5.84
C ASN A 51 1.64 10.68 -4.72
N THR A 52 1.64 9.41 -4.35
CA THR A 52 2.58 8.85 -3.37
C THR A 52 4.02 8.96 -3.88
N ALA A 53 4.26 8.65 -5.15
CA ALA A 53 5.58 8.77 -5.76
C ALA A 53 6.13 10.20 -5.78
N ARG A 54 5.26 11.23 -5.77
CA ARG A 54 5.68 12.64 -5.72
C ARG A 54 5.95 13.15 -4.30
N ARG A 55 5.27 12.60 -3.30
CA ARG A 55 5.22 13.17 -1.94
C ARG A 55 6.03 12.39 -0.92
N GLU A 56 6.25 11.10 -1.17
CA GLU A 56 6.90 10.19 -0.22
C GLU A 56 8.30 9.76 -0.69
N PRO A 57 9.19 9.36 0.25
CA PRO A 57 10.57 9.04 -0.08
C PRO A 57 10.72 7.60 -0.62
N TYR A 58 10.63 7.42 -1.92
CA TYR A 58 10.82 6.13 -2.61
C TYR A 58 12.11 6.04 -3.44
N LYS A 59 13.14 6.80 -3.08
CA LYS A 59 14.44 6.78 -3.76
C LYS A 59 15.12 5.41 -3.74
N ARG A 60 14.82 4.60 -2.74
CA ARG A 60 15.33 3.23 -2.57
C ARG A 60 14.24 2.35 -2.00
N THR A 61 14.10 1.16 -2.58
CA THR A 61 13.22 0.10 -2.09
C THR A 61 13.98 -1.22 -2.09
N PRO A 62 13.73 -2.12 -1.12
CA PRO A 62 14.44 -3.40 -1.06
C PRO A 62 14.01 -4.38 -2.17
N ILE A 63 12.87 -4.14 -2.79
CA ILE A 63 12.25 -4.96 -3.83
C ILE A 63 11.75 -4.06 -4.96
N PRO A 64 11.39 -4.61 -6.13
CA PRO A 64 10.85 -3.83 -7.24
C PRO A 64 9.70 -2.92 -6.83
N LEU A 65 9.65 -1.73 -7.45
CA LEU A 65 8.64 -0.71 -7.25
C LEU A 65 7.91 -0.45 -8.56
N TYR A 66 6.61 -0.69 -8.60
CA TYR A 66 5.76 -0.33 -9.74
C TYR A 66 4.92 0.89 -9.40
N ILE A 67 5.04 1.91 -10.25
CA ILE A 67 4.33 3.19 -10.08
C ILE A 67 3.20 3.25 -11.09
N LEU A 68 1.97 3.25 -10.60
CA LEU A 68 0.76 3.37 -11.41
C LEU A 68 0.36 4.84 -11.48
N THR A 69 0.42 5.43 -12.67
CA THR A 69 0.22 6.88 -12.86
C THR A 69 -0.35 7.21 -14.24
N HIS A 70 -0.86 8.41 -14.39
CA HIS A 70 -1.31 8.98 -15.68
C HIS A 70 -0.25 9.86 -16.35
N THR A 71 0.86 10.16 -15.68
CA THR A 71 1.93 10.99 -16.23
C THR A 71 3.00 10.17 -16.93
N LYS A 72 3.53 10.71 -18.04
CA LYS A 72 4.73 10.19 -18.72
C LYS A 72 6.03 10.71 -18.07
N VAL A 73 5.96 11.72 -17.23
CA VAL A 73 7.13 12.23 -16.51
C VAL A 73 7.62 11.16 -15.54
N ARG A 74 8.92 10.84 -15.63
CA ARG A 74 9.52 9.80 -14.78
C ARG A 74 9.52 10.22 -13.32
N LEU A 75 8.82 9.45 -12.51
CA LEU A 75 8.79 9.58 -11.06
C LEU A 75 9.86 8.67 -10.45
N GLN A 76 10.45 9.09 -9.33
CA GLN A 76 11.50 8.34 -8.62
C GLN A 76 12.67 7.90 -9.53
N PRO A 77 13.29 8.81 -10.31
CA PRO A 77 14.32 8.46 -11.27
C PRO A 77 15.62 7.90 -10.64
N LYS A 78 15.81 8.12 -9.34
CA LYS A 78 16.96 7.59 -8.58
C LYS A 78 16.75 6.15 -8.09
N ASN A 79 15.53 5.63 -8.14
CA ASN A 79 15.25 4.24 -7.77
C ASN A 79 15.42 3.34 -9.01
N GLN A 80 16.49 2.56 -9.04
CA GLN A 80 16.79 1.67 -10.17
C GLN A 80 15.84 0.48 -10.28
N LEU A 81 15.10 0.16 -9.22
CA LEU A 81 14.08 -0.91 -9.21
C LEU A 81 12.68 -0.40 -9.55
N ALA A 82 12.52 0.91 -9.81
CA ALA A 82 11.25 1.51 -10.15
C ALA A 82 10.92 1.35 -11.62
N LYS A 83 9.69 0.90 -11.90
CA LYS A 83 9.06 0.91 -13.23
C LYS A 83 7.76 1.68 -13.17
N GLN A 84 7.45 2.41 -14.22
CA GLN A 84 6.27 3.27 -14.30
C GLN A 84 5.30 2.75 -15.35
N PHE A 85 4.01 2.71 -15.02
CA PHE A 85 2.95 2.17 -15.86
C PHE A 85 1.81 3.18 -16.02
N LEU A 86 1.36 3.34 -17.27
CA LEU A 86 0.19 4.14 -17.65
C LEU A 86 -0.99 3.21 -18.03
N LEU A 87 -1.22 2.20 -17.22
CA LEU A 87 -2.25 1.21 -17.41
C LEU A 87 -3.40 1.42 -16.43
N PRO A 88 -4.64 1.00 -16.75
CA PRO A 88 -5.67 0.81 -15.74
C PRO A 88 -5.23 -0.22 -14.68
N PRO A 89 -5.66 -0.09 -13.42
CA PRO A 89 -5.25 -1.00 -12.35
C PRO A 89 -5.39 -2.49 -12.69
N ALA A 90 -6.54 -2.92 -13.19
CA ALA A 90 -6.76 -4.32 -13.54
C ALA A 90 -5.78 -4.83 -14.61
N GLN A 91 -5.36 -3.99 -15.56
CA GLN A 91 -4.36 -4.35 -16.57
C GLN A 91 -2.97 -4.47 -15.98
N LEU A 92 -2.60 -3.60 -15.03
CA LEU A 92 -1.32 -3.75 -14.32
C LEU A 92 -1.26 -5.06 -13.54
N PHE A 93 -2.32 -5.44 -12.84
CA PHE A 93 -2.37 -6.70 -12.10
C PHE A 93 -2.29 -7.92 -13.03
N LYS A 94 -2.93 -7.86 -14.20
CA LYS A 94 -2.78 -8.87 -15.23
C LYS A 94 -1.34 -8.96 -15.74
N GLU A 95 -0.71 -7.82 -16.04
CA GLU A 95 0.69 -7.75 -16.46
C GLU A 95 1.62 -8.39 -15.42
N ILE A 96 1.43 -8.11 -14.15
CA ILE A 96 2.20 -8.73 -13.06
C ILE A 96 1.99 -10.24 -13.04
N SER A 97 0.76 -10.70 -13.13
CA SER A 97 0.43 -12.13 -13.14
C SER A 97 1.08 -12.91 -14.28
N GLU A 98 1.21 -12.28 -15.44
CA GLU A 98 1.75 -12.90 -16.65
C GLU A 98 3.27 -12.77 -16.76
N ASN A 99 3.82 -11.61 -16.44
CA ASN A 99 5.17 -11.22 -16.83
C ASN A 99 6.13 -10.89 -15.67
N PHE A 100 5.69 -10.89 -14.40
CA PHE A 100 6.61 -10.66 -13.28
C PHE A 100 7.69 -11.76 -13.26
N PRO A 101 8.98 -11.44 -13.02
CA PRO A 101 10.06 -12.42 -13.00
C PRO A 101 9.79 -13.63 -12.10
N PRO A 102 10.28 -14.83 -12.43
CA PRO A 102 10.13 -16.01 -11.58
C PRO A 102 10.67 -15.79 -10.17
N ILE A 103 9.97 -16.36 -9.18
CA ILE A 103 10.38 -16.36 -7.78
C ILE A 103 10.71 -17.80 -7.41
N GLU A 104 11.92 -18.02 -6.88
CA GLU A 104 12.47 -19.36 -6.67
C GLU A 104 11.65 -20.25 -5.72
N SER A 105 10.88 -19.65 -4.80
CA SER A 105 10.21 -20.39 -3.72
C SER A 105 8.69 -20.32 -3.70
N SER A 106 8.05 -19.67 -4.68
CA SER A 106 6.60 -19.45 -4.63
C SER A 106 5.93 -19.54 -5.99
N SER A 107 4.75 -20.17 -6.02
CA SER A 107 3.84 -20.16 -7.18
C SER A 107 3.02 -18.89 -7.31
N ALA A 108 2.97 -18.06 -6.26
CA ALA A 108 2.24 -16.81 -6.21
C ALA A 108 3.19 -15.61 -6.07
N VAL A 109 2.83 -14.46 -6.64
CA VAL A 109 3.52 -13.19 -6.43
C VAL A 109 2.85 -12.46 -5.28
N LYS A 110 3.63 -12.10 -4.26
CA LYS A 110 3.17 -11.30 -3.12
C LYS A 110 3.33 -9.82 -3.41
N VAL A 111 2.22 -9.16 -3.61
CA VAL A 111 2.16 -7.73 -3.97
C VAL A 111 1.79 -6.91 -2.75
N LEU A 112 2.63 -5.94 -2.41
CA LEU A 112 2.36 -4.95 -1.36
C LEU A 112 1.93 -3.63 -2.00
N VAL A 113 0.73 -3.17 -1.68
CA VAL A 113 0.20 -1.88 -2.13
C VAL A 113 0.37 -0.85 -1.03
N GLU A 114 1.20 0.15 -1.29
CA GLU A 114 1.45 1.29 -0.42
C GLU A 114 0.85 2.58 -1.01
N ALA A 115 -0.32 2.45 -1.61
CA ALA A 115 -1.00 3.54 -2.27
C ALA A 115 -1.68 4.49 -1.28
N GLY A 116 -1.81 5.75 -1.68
CA GLY A 116 -2.68 6.69 -1.00
C GLY A 116 -4.17 6.27 -1.07
N PRO A 117 -5.06 6.93 -0.30
CA PRO A 117 -6.42 6.47 -0.12
C PRO A 117 -7.25 6.40 -1.41
N MET A 118 -7.04 7.28 -2.36
CA MET A 118 -7.81 7.30 -3.62
C MET A 118 -7.52 6.06 -4.48
N LEU A 119 -6.24 5.76 -4.73
CA LEU A 119 -5.87 4.57 -5.49
C LEU A 119 -6.24 3.30 -4.72
N LEU A 120 -6.02 3.26 -3.42
CA LEU A 120 -6.39 2.12 -2.59
C LEU A 120 -7.88 1.82 -2.67
N GLN A 121 -8.75 2.83 -2.54
CA GLN A 121 -10.20 2.64 -2.68
C GLN A 121 -10.57 2.10 -4.07
N SER A 122 -9.97 2.63 -5.13
CA SER A 122 -10.17 2.13 -6.49
C SER A 122 -9.77 0.66 -6.65
N LEU A 123 -8.68 0.24 -6.04
CA LEU A 123 -8.23 -1.17 -6.07
C LEU A 123 -9.17 -2.07 -5.26
N ILE A 124 -9.67 -1.59 -4.12
CA ILE A 124 -10.66 -2.30 -3.29
C ILE A 124 -11.96 -2.48 -4.06
N ASP A 125 -12.47 -1.42 -4.68
CA ASP A 125 -13.73 -1.45 -5.45
C ASP A 125 -13.66 -2.42 -6.64
N GLN A 126 -12.46 -2.62 -7.20
CA GLN A 126 -12.21 -3.61 -8.26
C GLN A 126 -11.91 -5.02 -7.74
N GLY A 127 -11.96 -5.24 -6.43
CA GLY A 127 -11.71 -6.55 -5.81
C GLY A 127 -10.24 -7.01 -5.89
N LEU A 128 -9.30 -6.10 -6.09
CA LEU A 128 -7.88 -6.39 -6.32
C LEU A 128 -7.05 -6.47 -5.02
N ILE A 129 -7.64 -6.24 -3.87
CA ILE A 129 -6.97 -6.30 -2.55
C ILE A 129 -7.51 -7.50 -1.77
N ASP A 130 -6.64 -8.43 -1.40
CA ASP A 130 -7.00 -9.62 -0.61
C ASP A 130 -6.90 -9.36 0.89
N HIS A 131 -5.87 -8.61 1.32
CA HIS A 131 -5.61 -8.28 2.72
C HIS A 131 -5.37 -6.79 2.88
N LEU A 132 -5.88 -6.23 3.97
CA LEU A 132 -5.65 -4.83 4.34
C LEU A 132 -5.07 -4.76 5.75
N TYR A 133 -3.90 -4.14 5.87
CA TYR A 133 -3.30 -3.75 7.13
C TYR A 133 -3.56 -2.28 7.36
N LEU A 134 -4.36 -1.97 8.37
CA LEU A 134 -4.71 -0.61 8.75
C LEU A 134 -4.04 -0.26 10.08
N THR A 135 -3.21 0.77 10.04
CA THR A 135 -2.57 1.33 11.23
C THR A 135 -3.27 2.64 11.59
N THR A 136 -3.70 2.79 12.83
CA THR A 136 -4.31 4.01 13.33
C THR A 136 -3.45 4.61 14.42
N ASN A 137 -2.97 5.84 14.21
CA ASN A 137 -2.39 6.62 15.30
C ASN A 137 -3.53 7.18 16.15
N LEU A 138 -3.60 6.78 17.42
CA LEU A 138 -4.71 7.11 18.31
C LEU A 138 -4.65 8.53 18.89
N ILE A 139 -3.53 9.23 18.69
CA ILE A 139 -3.28 10.56 19.24
C ILE A 139 -3.16 11.61 18.11
N LYS A 140 -2.32 11.34 17.12
CA LYS A 140 -2.07 12.26 16.02
C LYS A 140 -3.23 12.27 15.03
N ASP A 141 -3.41 13.41 14.42
CA ASP A 141 -4.39 13.63 13.36
C ASP A 141 -3.83 14.63 12.33
N GLY A 142 -4.57 14.91 11.28
CA GLY A 142 -4.11 15.80 10.22
C GLY A 142 -5.20 16.10 9.20
N GLU A 143 -4.84 16.09 7.92
CA GLU A 143 -5.69 16.42 6.79
C GLU A 143 -6.02 15.20 5.92
N ASN A 144 -6.83 15.43 4.88
CA ASN A 144 -7.24 14.42 3.89
C ASN A 144 -7.91 13.21 4.54
N ARG A 145 -8.97 13.47 5.31
CA ARG A 145 -9.72 12.45 6.04
C ARG A 145 -10.49 11.53 5.12
N ILE A 146 -10.51 10.25 5.47
CA ILE A 146 -11.32 9.21 4.84
C ILE A 146 -12.29 8.60 5.85
N SER A 147 -13.32 7.95 5.34
CA SER A 147 -14.17 7.06 6.15
C SER A 147 -13.52 5.68 6.23
N VAL A 148 -12.99 5.33 7.38
CA VAL A 148 -12.43 3.99 7.64
C VAL A 148 -13.50 2.92 7.50
N ASP A 149 -14.72 3.16 8.00
CA ASP A 149 -15.84 2.22 7.88
C ASP A 149 -16.16 1.90 6.42
N HIS A 150 -16.12 2.91 5.55
CA HIS A 150 -16.32 2.70 4.11
C HIS A 150 -15.16 1.90 3.49
N LEU A 151 -13.93 2.19 3.89
CA LEU A 151 -12.74 1.51 3.38
C LEU A 151 -12.78 0.00 3.68
N VAL A 152 -13.19 -0.38 4.89
CA VAL A 152 -13.19 -1.77 5.35
C VAL A 152 -14.51 -2.51 5.14
N ALA A 153 -15.51 -1.89 4.51
CA ALA A 153 -16.87 -2.43 4.40
C ALA A 153 -16.95 -3.84 3.78
N ASN A 154 -16.04 -4.18 2.86
CA ASN A 154 -15.98 -5.49 2.20
C ASN A 154 -14.90 -6.41 2.77
N PHE A 155 -14.47 -6.15 3.99
CA PHE A 155 -13.46 -6.93 4.69
C PHE A 155 -13.98 -7.41 6.04
N GLU A 156 -13.45 -8.54 6.49
CA GLU A 156 -13.63 -9.02 7.86
C GLU A 156 -12.36 -8.73 8.68
N LEU A 157 -12.54 -8.30 9.93
CA LEU A 157 -11.43 -8.10 10.85
C LEU A 157 -10.88 -9.45 11.30
N VAL A 158 -9.60 -9.70 11.03
CA VAL A 158 -8.90 -10.93 11.41
C VAL A 158 -8.20 -10.79 12.75
N SER A 159 -7.53 -9.66 12.97
CA SER A 159 -6.80 -9.39 14.21
C SER A 159 -6.73 -7.90 14.50
N GLN A 160 -6.61 -7.58 15.78
CA GLN A 160 -6.41 -6.23 16.28
C GLN A 160 -5.44 -6.24 17.43
N GLU A 161 -4.51 -5.31 17.44
CA GLU A 161 -3.54 -5.12 18.51
C GLU A 161 -3.33 -3.63 18.75
N ILE A 162 -3.16 -3.24 20.01
CA ILE A 162 -2.78 -1.87 20.38
C ILE A 162 -1.44 -1.94 21.08
N ILE A 163 -0.47 -1.24 20.52
CA ILE A 163 0.87 -1.06 21.08
C ILE A 163 1.06 0.44 21.31
N GLU A 164 1.12 0.84 22.57
CA GLU A 164 1.19 2.24 22.99
C GLU A 164 0.05 3.07 22.38
N GLU A 165 0.37 4.01 21.51
CA GLU A 165 -0.57 4.94 20.88
C GLU A 165 -0.98 4.51 19.46
N THR A 166 -0.75 3.25 19.12
CA THR A 166 -0.96 2.74 17.77
C THR A 166 -1.83 1.50 17.78
N LYS A 167 -2.92 1.55 17.01
CA LYS A 167 -3.78 0.41 16.76
C LYS A 167 -3.40 -0.21 15.41
N PHE A 168 -3.12 -1.50 15.42
CA PHE A 168 -2.88 -2.32 14.22
C PHE A 168 -4.06 -3.25 13.98
N GLU A 169 -4.67 -3.13 12.83
CA GLU A 169 -5.78 -3.98 12.40
C GLU A 169 -5.39 -4.70 11.11
N GLN A 170 -5.74 -5.97 11.06
CA GLN A 170 -5.57 -6.80 9.88
C GLN A 170 -6.93 -7.29 9.41
N TYR A 171 -7.22 -7.03 8.15
CA TYR A 171 -8.46 -7.39 7.49
C TYR A 171 -8.22 -8.34 6.33
N LYS A 172 -9.21 -9.17 6.03
CA LYS A 172 -9.25 -10.05 4.88
C LYS A 172 -10.52 -9.80 4.07
N LYS A 173 -10.42 -9.81 2.77
CA LYS A 173 -11.58 -9.67 1.87
C LYS A 173 -12.58 -10.80 2.12
N ILE A 174 -13.87 -10.43 2.22
CA ILE A 174 -15.01 -11.35 2.35
C ILE A 174 -15.26 -12.09 1.04
#